data_99f51144caf4fd2d20ae0af48561fb71
#
_entry.id   99f51144caf4fd2d20ae0af48561fb71
#
_cell.length_a   1.000
_cell.length_b   1.000
_cell.length_c   1.000
_cell.angle_alpha   90.00
_cell.angle_beta   90.00
_cell.angle_gamma   90.00
#
_symmetry.space_group_name_H-M   'P 1'
#
loop_
_entity.id
_entity.type
_entity.pdbx_description
1 polymer ?
#
loop_
_entity_poly.entity_id
_entity_poly.type
_entity_poly.pdbx_seq_one_letter_code
_entity_poly.pdbx_strand_id
1 'polypeptide(L)'
;MSMIAKDTQGMSIPLLEPGVYVGICSGLIDLGIQKNEMYNNESRKLIIQWTIPGEEVEINGEKIARVMNKQYSFSLNQKSTLRKDLEAWRGKEFTEEELEGFDLLKILNTPCQLQIIEKERVGKNNVNTISAIMSVIKGTKVDKLKEEDLIVIDLEEAETFKKISKVPSWIQESMKRAKNYEESGLKKYMDENIKTDEEADDGEFITVEDTDELPF
;
A
#
# COMPACT_ATOMS: atom_id res chain seq x y z
N MET A 1 -2.51 -8.52 44.62
CA MET A 1 -2.27 -7.85 43.31
C MET A 1 -0.93 -8.33 42.81
N SER A 2 -0.89 -8.97 41.64
CA SER A 2 0.36 -9.45 41.03
C SER A 2 0.78 -8.45 39.98
N MET A 3 1.91 -7.76 40.15
CA MET A 3 2.52 -6.95 39.07
C MET A 3 3.38 -7.87 38.22
N ILE A 4 2.83 -8.39 37.13
CA ILE A 4 3.56 -9.24 36.21
C ILE A 4 3.86 -8.36 34.98
N ALA A 5 5.14 -8.00 34.79
CA ALA A 5 5.60 -7.43 33.52
C ALA A 5 5.67 -8.57 32.50
N LYS A 6 5.00 -8.42 31.38
CA LYS A 6 5.15 -9.31 30.24
C LYS A 6 6.03 -8.61 29.22
N ASP A 7 6.96 -9.35 28.64
CA ASP A 7 7.70 -8.90 27.47
C ASP A 7 6.71 -8.87 26.29
N THR A 8 6.28 -7.67 25.90
CA THR A 8 5.54 -7.43 24.69
C THR A 8 6.55 -7.29 23.55
N GLN A 9 7.11 -8.43 23.10
CA GLN A 9 7.79 -8.43 21.81
C GLN A 9 6.70 -8.11 20.76
N GLY A 10 6.81 -6.92 20.19
CA GLY A 10 5.97 -6.52 19.06
C GLY A 10 6.04 -7.62 17.99
N MET A 11 4.89 -8.04 17.46
CA MET A 11 4.82 -9.09 16.45
C MET A 11 5.61 -8.64 15.21
N SER A 12 6.86 -9.13 15.07
CA SER A 12 7.62 -8.90 13.86
C SER A 12 7.15 -9.87 12.79
N ILE A 13 6.57 -9.36 11.72
CA ILE A 13 6.25 -10.16 10.55
C ILE A 13 7.57 -10.65 9.93
N PRO A 14 7.79 -11.97 9.77
CA PRO A 14 9.01 -12.49 9.15
C PRO A 14 9.25 -11.87 7.78
N LEU A 15 10.48 -11.52 7.45
CA LEU A 15 10.83 -11.00 6.14
C LEU A 15 10.71 -12.10 5.08
N LEU A 16 10.29 -11.70 3.87
CA LEU A 16 10.47 -12.53 2.67
C LEU A 16 11.93 -12.57 2.30
N GLU A 17 12.40 -13.68 1.79
CA GLU A 17 13.72 -13.75 1.17
C GLU A 17 13.77 -12.84 -0.06
N PRO A 18 14.89 -12.13 -0.27
CA PRO A 18 15.05 -11.33 -1.48
C PRO A 18 14.87 -12.19 -2.74
N GLY A 19 14.03 -11.74 -3.68
CA GLY A 19 13.70 -12.54 -4.84
C GLY A 19 12.66 -11.89 -5.75
N VAL A 20 12.26 -12.64 -6.78
CA VAL A 20 11.19 -12.24 -7.69
C VAL A 20 9.95 -13.08 -7.40
N TYR A 21 8.86 -12.40 -7.07
CA TYR A 21 7.58 -13.01 -6.72
C TYR A 21 6.50 -12.60 -7.70
N VAL A 22 5.52 -13.46 -7.88
CA VAL A 22 4.28 -13.07 -8.54
C VAL A 22 3.41 -12.34 -7.53
N GLY A 23 3.02 -11.11 -7.85
CA GLY A 23 2.05 -10.33 -7.07
C GLY A 23 0.78 -10.10 -7.86
N ILE A 24 -0.36 -10.06 -7.20
CA ILE A 24 -1.65 -9.66 -7.78
C ILE A 24 -2.07 -8.36 -7.12
N CYS A 25 -2.35 -7.32 -7.91
CA CYS A 25 -2.83 -6.06 -7.37
C CYS A 25 -4.15 -6.28 -6.60
N SER A 26 -4.07 -6.22 -5.30
CA SER A 26 -5.21 -6.43 -4.41
C SER A 26 -5.79 -5.14 -3.85
N GLY A 27 -5.07 -4.02 -3.96
CA GLY A 27 -5.56 -2.77 -3.40
C GLY A 27 -5.07 -1.52 -4.11
N LEU A 28 -5.96 -0.53 -4.16
CA LEU A 28 -5.71 0.84 -4.61
C LEU A 28 -6.27 1.76 -3.52
N ILE A 29 -5.40 2.46 -2.80
CA ILE A 29 -5.80 3.21 -1.61
C ILE A 29 -5.30 4.65 -1.75
N ASP A 30 -6.23 5.57 -1.94
CA ASP A 30 -5.95 7.00 -1.95
C ASP A 30 -5.66 7.50 -0.53
N LEU A 31 -4.51 8.10 -0.34
CA LEU A 31 -4.11 8.69 0.94
C LEU A 31 -4.47 10.19 1.06
N GLY A 32 -5.07 10.77 0.04
CA GLY A 32 -5.32 12.21 -0.01
C GLY A 32 -4.05 13.03 -0.22
N ILE A 33 -4.17 14.32 0.05
CA ILE A 33 -3.08 15.29 -0.11
C ILE A 33 -2.18 15.22 1.13
N GLN A 34 -0.97 14.69 0.93
CA GLN A 34 0.05 14.58 1.97
C GLN A 34 1.05 15.72 1.86
N LYS A 35 1.44 16.29 3.00
CA LYS A 35 2.49 17.29 3.08
C LYS A 35 3.83 16.60 3.27
N ASN A 36 4.80 16.94 2.43
CA ASN A 36 6.19 16.59 2.65
C ASN A 36 6.86 17.73 3.39
N GLU A 37 7.20 17.54 4.66
CA GLU A 37 7.78 18.58 5.51
C GLU A 37 9.21 18.96 5.07
N MET A 38 9.96 17.99 4.54
CA MET A 38 11.34 18.19 4.12
C MET A 38 11.42 19.15 2.93
N TYR A 39 10.52 19.02 1.96
CA TYR A 39 10.50 19.82 0.73
C TYR A 39 9.43 20.92 0.74
N ASN A 40 8.66 21.01 1.82
CA ASN A 40 7.53 21.94 1.95
C ASN A 40 6.61 21.97 0.73
N ASN A 41 6.37 20.78 0.14
CA ASN A 41 5.46 20.58 -0.96
C ASN A 41 4.29 19.68 -0.55
N GLU A 42 3.24 19.73 -1.32
CA GLU A 42 2.04 18.90 -1.12
C GLU A 42 1.79 18.08 -2.37
N SER A 43 1.40 16.81 -2.20
CA SER A 43 1.02 15.95 -3.31
C SER A 43 -0.01 14.92 -2.88
N ARG A 44 -0.97 14.60 -3.76
CA ARG A 44 -1.88 13.46 -3.56
C ARG A 44 -1.06 12.18 -3.63
N LYS A 45 -1.22 11.31 -2.67
CA LYS A 45 -0.50 10.04 -2.55
C LYS A 45 -1.45 8.87 -2.71
N LEU A 46 -0.91 7.79 -3.21
CA LEU A 46 -1.60 6.54 -3.47
C LEU A 46 -0.77 5.38 -2.93
N ILE A 47 -1.39 4.39 -2.31
CA ILE A 47 -0.80 3.09 -2.08
C ILE A 47 -1.37 2.10 -3.09
N ILE A 48 -0.48 1.36 -3.75
CA ILE A 48 -0.82 0.15 -4.46
C ILE A 48 -0.41 -1.03 -3.60
N GLN A 49 -1.33 -1.97 -3.43
CA GLN A 49 -1.17 -3.16 -2.63
C GLN A 49 -1.16 -4.40 -3.52
N TRP A 50 -0.25 -5.33 -3.24
CA TRP A 50 -0.17 -6.62 -3.94
C TRP A 50 -0.23 -7.76 -2.95
N THR A 51 -1.08 -8.72 -3.20
CA THR A 51 -1.06 -10.03 -2.54
C THR A 51 -0.11 -10.95 -3.28
N ILE A 52 0.73 -11.68 -2.55
CA ILE A 52 1.67 -12.66 -3.11
C ILE A 52 1.07 -14.05 -2.90
N PRO A 53 0.55 -14.70 -3.97
CA PRO A 53 -0.02 -16.04 -3.85
C PRO A 53 1.03 -17.05 -3.39
N GLY A 54 0.65 -17.91 -2.45
CA GLY A 54 1.52 -18.95 -1.92
C GLY A 54 2.43 -18.52 -0.78
N GLU A 55 2.55 -17.22 -0.53
CA GLU A 55 3.24 -16.69 0.65
C GLU A 55 2.21 -16.32 1.72
N GLU A 56 2.39 -16.86 2.91
CA GLU A 56 1.51 -16.61 4.06
C GLU A 56 2.30 -16.08 5.25
N VAL A 57 1.63 -15.32 6.08
CA VAL A 57 2.12 -14.92 7.40
C VAL A 57 1.09 -15.28 8.45
N GLU A 58 1.55 -15.64 9.63
CA GLU A 58 0.68 -15.88 10.77
C GLU A 58 0.59 -14.61 11.62
N ILE A 59 -0.61 -14.06 11.76
CA ILE A 59 -0.90 -12.89 12.59
C ILE A 59 -2.03 -13.29 13.54
N ASN A 60 -1.79 -13.17 14.85
CA ASN A 60 -2.76 -13.55 15.89
C ASN A 60 -3.27 -15.00 15.78
N GLY A 61 -2.45 -15.92 15.27
CA GLY A 61 -2.83 -17.34 15.09
C GLY A 61 -3.61 -17.60 13.80
N GLU A 62 -3.85 -16.60 12.97
CA GLU A 62 -4.47 -16.74 11.66
C GLU A 62 -3.43 -16.63 10.55
N LYS A 63 -3.50 -17.55 9.59
CA LYS A 63 -2.69 -17.50 8.37
C LYS A 63 -3.38 -16.59 7.35
N ILE A 64 -2.71 -15.54 7.00
CA ILE A 64 -3.17 -14.60 5.98
C ILE A 64 -2.18 -14.52 4.82
N ALA A 65 -2.69 -14.26 3.63
CA ALA A 65 -1.84 -14.09 2.46
C ALA A 65 -0.90 -12.89 2.65
N ARG A 66 0.36 -13.06 2.25
CA ARG A 66 1.37 -12.01 2.30
C ARG A 66 1.00 -10.85 1.39
N VAL A 67 1.07 -9.66 1.93
CA VAL A 67 0.76 -8.43 1.22
C VAL A 67 1.97 -7.51 1.21
N MET A 68 2.25 -6.92 0.05
CA MET A 68 3.26 -5.88 -0.15
C MET A 68 2.61 -4.58 -0.57
N ASN A 69 3.11 -3.48 -0.04
CA ASN A 69 2.60 -2.13 -0.31
C ASN A 69 3.71 -1.25 -0.90
N LYS A 70 3.36 -0.38 -1.83
CA LYS A 70 4.25 0.69 -2.30
C LYS A 70 3.45 1.97 -2.46
N GLN A 71 3.99 3.04 -1.89
CA GLN A 71 3.40 4.37 -1.95
C GLN A 71 3.92 5.13 -3.17
N TYR A 72 3.06 5.94 -3.77
CA TYR A 72 3.36 6.74 -4.93
C TYR A 72 2.79 8.15 -4.81
N SER A 73 3.43 9.12 -5.44
CA SER A 73 2.74 10.35 -5.81
C SER A 73 1.71 10.03 -6.90
N PHE A 74 0.47 10.47 -6.72
CA PHE A 74 -0.63 10.19 -7.64
C PHE A 74 -0.50 11.06 -8.91
N SER A 75 0.48 10.74 -9.74
CA SER A 75 0.81 11.50 -10.94
C SER A 75 1.43 10.61 -12.02
N LEU A 76 1.08 10.86 -13.27
CA LEU A 76 1.70 10.23 -14.44
C LEU A 76 2.73 11.15 -15.13
N ASN A 77 3.26 12.13 -14.40
CA ASN A 77 4.36 12.95 -14.91
C ASN A 77 5.54 12.05 -15.33
N GLN A 78 6.30 12.46 -16.34
CA GLN A 78 7.41 11.68 -16.91
C GLN A 78 8.46 11.25 -15.87
N LYS A 79 8.68 12.05 -14.81
CA LYS A 79 9.61 11.73 -13.72
C LYS A 79 8.99 10.88 -12.62
N SER A 80 7.67 10.67 -12.63
CA SER A 80 6.96 9.95 -11.57
C SER A 80 7.32 8.47 -11.56
N THR A 81 7.58 7.94 -10.36
CA THR A 81 7.81 6.51 -10.12
C THR A 81 6.56 5.69 -10.49
N LEU A 82 5.35 6.21 -10.22
CA LEU A 82 4.11 5.54 -10.61
C LEU A 82 4.05 5.27 -12.11
N ARG A 83 4.36 6.28 -12.94
CA ARG A 83 4.37 6.11 -14.40
C ARG A 83 5.37 5.05 -14.82
N LYS A 84 6.59 5.11 -14.33
CA LYS A 84 7.67 4.16 -14.67
C LYS A 84 7.29 2.73 -14.31
N ASP A 85 6.77 2.52 -13.11
CA ASP A 85 6.36 1.20 -12.65
C ASP A 85 5.16 0.67 -13.44
N LEU A 86 4.19 1.51 -13.77
CA LEU A 86 3.04 1.11 -14.60
C LEU A 86 3.46 0.77 -16.03
N GLU A 87 4.37 1.52 -16.65
CA GLU A 87 4.90 1.23 -17.99
C GLU A 87 5.66 -0.10 -17.98
N ALA A 88 6.50 -0.35 -16.97
CA ALA A 88 7.23 -1.61 -16.81
C ALA A 88 6.28 -2.81 -16.56
N TRP A 89 5.24 -2.61 -15.74
CA TRP A 89 4.22 -3.63 -15.48
C TRP A 89 3.41 -3.98 -16.72
N ARG A 90 2.98 -2.96 -17.46
CA ARG A 90 2.19 -3.12 -18.69
C ARG A 90 3.04 -3.61 -19.87
N GLY A 91 4.37 -3.44 -19.81
CA GLY A 91 5.28 -3.71 -20.91
C GLY A 91 5.12 -2.77 -22.10
N LYS A 92 4.54 -1.58 -21.88
CA LYS A 92 4.35 -0.53 -22.90
C LYS A 92 4.27 0.85 -22.27
N GLU A 93 4.70 1.85 -23.02
CA GLU A 93 4.56 3.26 -22.65
C GLU A 93 3.09 3.70 -22.65
N PHE A 94 2.82 4.82 -21.98
CA PHE A 94 1.53 5.49 -22.06
C PHE A 94 1.40 6.27 -23.39
N THR A 95 0.24 6.19 -24.01
CA THR A 95 -0.12 7.09 -25.11
C THR A 95 -0.47 8.47 -24.59
N GLU A 96 -0.49 9.49 -25.45
CA GLU A 96 -0.89 10.85 -25.07
C GLU A 96 -2.32 10.86 -24.49
N GLU A 97 -3.25 10.12 -25.09
CA GLU A 97 -4.62 9.97 -24.61
C GLU A 97 -4.66 9.32 -23.19
N GLU A 98 -3.86 8.27 -22.96
CA GLU A 98 -3.78 7.62 -21.66
C GLU A 98 -3.16 8.57 -20.59
N LEU A 99 -2.30 9.49 -20.98
CA LEU A 99 -1.70 10.47 -20.06
C LEU A 99 -2.68 11.57 -19.64
N GLU A 100 -3.71 11.85 -20.42
CA GLU A 100 -4.78 12.77 -20.05
C GLU A 100 -5.67 12.18 -18.94
N GLY A 101 -5.79 10.85 -18.87
CA GLY A 101 -6.55 10.17 -17.83
C GLY A 101 -6.46 8.66 -17.91
N PHE A 102 -5.64 8.06 -17.08
CA PHE A 102 -5.54 6.61 -16.94
C PHE A 102 -6.30 6.12 -15.71
N ASP A 103 -7.32 5.30 -15.96
CA ASP A 103 -8.08 4.66 -14.91
C ASP A 103 -7.25 3.54 -14.27
N LEU A 104 -6.84 3.75 -13.01
CA LEU A 104 -6.08 2.78 -12.22
C LEU A 104 -6.87 1.52 -11.89
N LEU A 105 -8.20 1.54 -11.91
CA LEU A 105 -8.99 0.32 -11.70
C LEU A 105 -8.65 -0.78 -12.71
N LYS A 106 -8.10 -0.42 -13.89
CA LYS A 106 -7.65 -1.37 -14.91
C LYS A 106 -6.51 -2.29 -14.46
N ILE A 107 -5.73 -1.88 -13.45
CA ILE A 107 -4.66 -2.72 -12.90
C ILE A 107 -5.13 -3.57 -11.71
N LEU A 108 -6.29 -3.29 -11.14
CA LEU A 108 -6.83 -4.06 -10.03
C LEU A 108 -7.05 -5.53 -10.45
N ASN A 109 -6.69 -6.44 -9.56
CA ASN A 109 -6.74 -7.89 -9.81
C ASN A 109 -5.93 -8.36 -11.04
N THR A 110 -4.90 -7.59 -11.44
CA THR A 110 -3.97 -8.00 -12.49
C THR A 110 -2.64 -8.45 -11.88
N PRO A 111 -2.02 -9.51 -12.42
CA PRO A 111 -0.74 -10.01 -11.92
C PRO A 111 0.43 -9.18 -12.45
N CYS A 112 1.52 -9.18 -11.67
CA CYS A 112 2.82 -8.65 -12.04
C CYS A 112 3.93 -9.52 -11.43
N GLN A 113 5.18 -9.23 -11.77
CA GLN A 113 6.34 -9.68 -11.04
C GLN A 113 6.84 -8.54 -10.16
N LEU A 114 7.11 -8.86 -8.89
CA LEU A 114 7.65 -7.95 -7.90
C LEU A 114 9.06 -8.40 -7.56
N GLN A 115 10.06 -7.56 -7.78
CA GLN A 115 11.38 -7.78 -7.22
C GLN A 115 11.40 -7.25 -5.80
N ILE A 116 11.49 -8.15 -4.84
CA ILE A 116 11.54 -7.84 -3.42
C ILE A 116 12.99 -7.89 -2.95
N ILE A 117 13.41 -6.86 -2.26
CA ILE A 117 14.71 -6.77 -1.61
C ILE A 117 14.54 -6.48 -0.13
N GLU A 118 15.53 -6.84 0.65
CA GLU A 118 15.64 -6.42 2.03
C GLU A 118 16.35 -5.06 2.08
N LYS A 119 15.75 -4.09 2.78
CA LYS A 119 16.32 -2.77 3.01
C LYS A 119 16.70 -2.66 4.48
N GLU A 120 17.97 -2.37 4.73
CA GLU A 120 18.47 -2.04 6.05
C GLU A 120 18.01 -0.65 6.48
N ARG A 121 17.65 -0.53 7.76
CA ARG A 121 17.28 0.77 8.36
C ARG A 121 18.10 1.00 9.61
N VAL A 122 18.74 2.17 9.69
CA VAL A 122 19.57 2.53 10.85
C VAL A 122 18.70 2.63 12.10
N GLY A 123 19.02 1.83 13.13
CA GLY A 123 18.31 1.83 14.42
C GLY A 123 16.89 1.25 14.39
N LYS A 124 16.50 0.58 13.31
CA LYS A 124 15.20 -0.09 13.17
C LYS A 124 15.37 -1.47 12.51
N ASN A 125 14.35 -2.31 12.60
CA ASN A 125 14.35 -3.60 11.91
C ASN A 125 14.41 -3.42 10.39
N ASN A 126 15.08 -4.35 9.70
CA ASN A 126 15.08 -4.42 8.25
C ASN A 126 13.67 -4.64 7.71
N VAL A 127 13.41 -4.21 6.49
CA VAL A 127 12.09 -4.32 5.86
C VAL A 127 12.20 -4.85 4.43
N ASN A 128 11.18 -5.57 4.00
CA ASN A 128 11.04 -5.86 2.58
C ASN A 128 10.57 -4.61 1.82
N THR A 129 11.15 -4.38 0.66
CA THR A 129 10.71 -3.31 -0.24
C THR A 129 10.63 -3.81 -1.68
N ILE A 130 9.73 -3.23 -2.46
CA ILE A 130 9.59 -3.53 -3.89
C ILE A 130 10.55 -2.61 -4.64
N SER A 131 11.63 -3.19 -5.19
CA SER A 131 12.63 -2.47 -5.97
C SER A 131 12.24 -2.31 -7.44
N ALA A 132 11.52 -3.28 -8.00
CA ALA A 132 11.04 -3.23 -9.38
C ALA A 132 9.70 -3.96 -9.53
N ILE A 133 8.91 -3.50 -10.50
CA ILE A 133 7.67 -4.14 -10.94
C ILE A 133 7.81 -4.43 -12.43
N MET A 134 7.40 -5.62 -12.85
CA MET A 134 7.52 -6.05 -14.24
C MET A 134 6.27 -6.82 -14.67
N SER A 135 6.06 -6.94 -15.97
CA SER A 135 5.04 -7.84 -16.51
C SER A 135 5.35 -9.29 -16.15
N VAL A 136 4.32 -10.11 -15.95
CA VAL A 136 4.50 -11.55 -15.77
C VAL A 136 5.11 -12.20 -17.02
N ILE A 137 5.86 -13.28 -16.83
CA ILE A 137 6.40 -14.07 -17.92
C ILE A 137 5.23 -14.58 -18.79
N LYS A 138 5.36 -14.45 -20.09
CA LYS A 138 4.32 -14.90 -21.03
C LYS A 138 3.98 -16.37 -20.81
N GLY A 139 2.68 -16.64 -20.64
CA GLY A 139 2.19 -18.01 -20.40
C GLY A 139 2.06 -18.37 -18.92
N THR A 140 2.48 -17.52 -17.99
CA THR A 140 2.23 -17.72 -16.57
C THR A 140 0.72 -17.64 -16.31
N LYS A 141 0.17 -18.69 -15.71
CA LYS A 141 -1.23 -18.69 -15.25
C LYS A 141 -1.23 -18.24 -13.79
N VAL A 142 -2.03 -17.24 -13.52
CA VAL A 142 -2.24 -16.70 -12.18
C VAL A 142 -3.74 -16.61 -11.95
N ASP A 143 -4.21 -17.26 -10.90
CA ASP A 143 -5.62 -17.19 -10.53
C ASP A 143 -5.93 -15.80 -9.97
N LYS A 144 -7.10 -15.29 -10.31
CA LYS A 144 -7.57 -14.01 -9.79
C LYS A 144 -7.95 -14.13 -8.32
N LEU A 145 -7.75 -13.05 -7.58
CA LEU A 145 -8.28 -12.92 -6.22
C LEU A 145 -9.81 -12.80 -6.28
N LYS A 146 -10.45 -13.18 -5.20
CA LYS A 146 -11.89 -12.96 -5.04
C LYS A 146 -12.17 -11.46 -4.89
N GLU A 147 -13.36 -11.03 -5.29
CA GLU A 147 -13.76 -9.63 -5.20
C GLU A 147 -13.79 -9.10 -3.76
N GLU A 148 -14.09 -9.98 -2.81
CA GLU A 148 -14.07 -9.65 -1.38
C GLU A 148 -12.67 -9.30 -0.86
N ASP A 149 -11.60 -9.82 -1.49
CA ASP A 149 -10.21 -9.58 -1.11
C ASP A 149 -9.61 -8.34 -1.76
N LEU A 150 -10.33 -7.74 -2.71
CA LEU A 150 -9.90 -6.51 -3.36
C LEU A 150 -10.30 -5.29 -2.55
N ILE A 151 -9.39 -4.35 -2.39
CA ILE A 151 -9.59 -3.11 -1.63
C ILE A 151 -9.42 -1.92 -2.57
N VAL A 152 -10.46 -1.11 -2.68
CA VAL A 152 -10.39 0.19 -3.34
C VAL A 152 -10.91 1.22 -2.34
N ILE A 153 -10.10 2.23 -2.05
CA ILE A 153 -10.52 3.39 -1.27
C ILE A 153 -10.18 4.64 -2.08
N ASP A 154 -11.21 5.34 -2.48
CA ASP A 154 -11.10 6.65 -3.13
C ASP A 154 -11.80 7.69 -2.24
N LEU A 155 -11.07 8.73 -1.83
CA LEU A 155 -11.58 9.75 -0.91
C LEU A 155 -12.78 10.56 -1.47
N GLU A 156 -13.02 10.47 -2.76
CA GLU A 156 -14.13 11.14 -3.44
C GLU A 156 -15.35 10.21 -3.61
N GLU A 157 -15.17 8.88 -3.43
CA GLU A 157 -16.18 7.85 -3.73
C GLU A 157 -16.65 7.14 -2.46
N ALA A 158 -17.76 7.58 -1.88
CA ALA A 158 -18.29 7.09 -0.59
C ALA A 158 -18.55 5.57 -0.55
N GLU A 159 -18.94 4.97 -1.67
CA GLU A 159 -19.17 3.52 -1.76
C GLU A 159 -17.92 2.68 -1.46
N THR A 160 -16.73 3.25 -1.65
CA THR A 160 -15.46 2.58 -1.41
C THR A 160 -15.15 2.45 0.08
N PHE A 161 -15.72 3.30 0.94
CA PHE A 161 -15.44 3.33 2.38
C PHE A 161 -15.91 2.09 3.14
N LYS A 162 -16.84 1.32 2.60
CA LYS A 162 -17.33 0.06 3.18
C LYS A 162 -16.20 -0.95 3.45
N LYS A 163 -15.08 -0.84 2.74
CA LYS A 163 -13.91 -1.71 2.90
C LYS A 163 -12.81 -1.10 3.78
N ILE A 164 -13.04 0.06 4.40
CA ILE A 164 -12.01 0.76 5.19
C ILE A 164 -11.54 -0.08 6.38
N SER A 165 -12.39 -0.90 6.98
CA SER A 165 -12.03 -1.81 8.07
C SER A 165 -11.02 -2.89 7.68
N LYS A 166 -10.85 -3.17 6.38
CA LYS A 166 -9.83 -4.08 5.85
C LYS A 166 -8.48 -3.39 5.59
N VAL A 167 -8.46 -2.07 5.64
CA VAL A 167 -7.23 -1.27 5.46
C VAL A 167 -6.46 -1.27 6.78
N PRO A 168 -5.17 -1.61 6.79
CA PRO A 168 -4.34 -1.56 7.99
C PRO A 168 -4.41 -0.21 8.70
N SER A 169 -4.40 -0.21 10.05
CA SER A 169 -4.54 0.98 10.88
C SER A 169 -3.57 2.10 10.48
N TRP A 170 -2.36 1.74 10.17
CA TRP A 170 -1.35 2.70 9.76
C TRP A 170 -1.66 3.43 8.44
N ILE A 171 -2.24 2.77 7.49
CA ILE A 171 -2.69 3.42 6.27
C ILE A 171 -3.85 4.37 6.62
N GLN A 172 -4.77 3.93 7.47
CA GLN A 172 -5.87 4.77 7.95
C GLN A 172 -5.34 6.03 8.67
N GLU A 173 -4.33 5.87 9.54
CA GLU A 173 -3.67 6.99 10.21
C GLU A 173 -2.98 7.95 9.21
N SER A 174 -2.41 7.40 8.15
CA SER A 174 -1.86 8.22 7.06
C SER A 174 -2.95 9.02 6.33
N MET A 175 -4.12 8.40 6.10
CA MET A 175 -5.27 9.07 5.49
C MET A 175 -5.82 10.19 6.38
N LYS A 176 -5.90 9.98 7.71
CA LYS A 176 -6.32 11.00 8.68
C LYS A 176 -5.42 12.23 8.72
N ARG A 177 -4.14 12.07 8.35
CA ARG A 177 -3.17 13.18 8.25
C ARG A 177 -3.24 13.95 6.94
N ALA A 178 -4.05 13.52 5.98
CA ALA A 178 -4.22 14.23 4.73
C ALA A 178 -4.80 15.63 4.96
N LYS A 179 -4.29 16.62 4.23
CA LYS A 179 -4.79 18.00 4.30
C LYS A 179 -6.28 18.12 4.00
N ASN A 180 -6.76 17.29 3.07
CA ASN A 180 -8.16 17.26 2.67
C ASN A 180 -9.01 16.26 3.46
N TYR A 181 -8.48 15.67 4.55
CA TYR A 181 -9.22 14.67 5.33
C TYR A 181 -10.48 15.26 5.98
N GLU A 182 -10.36 16.43 6.63
CA GLU A 182 -11.48 17.07 7.32
C GLU A 182 -12.66 17.41 6.41
N GLU A 183 -12.38 17.65 5.12
CA GLU A 183 -13.38 17.97 4.10
C GLU A 183 -13.83 16.71 3.33
N SER A 184 -13.17 15.56 3.54
CA SER A 184 -13.47 14.33 2.82
C SER A 184 -14.70 13.62 3.34
N GLY A 185 -15.38 12.89 2.45
CA GLY A 185 -16.49 12.02 2.84
C GLY A 185 -16.05 10.89 3.77
N LEU A 186 -14.75 10.52 3.73
CA LEU A 186 -14.21 9.47 4.59
C LEU A 186 -14.29 9.84 6.07
N LYS A 187 -13.93 11.07 6.46
CA LYS A 187 -14.04 11.51 7.85
C LYS A 187 -15.46 11.32 8.37
N LYS A 188 -16.44 11.84 7.62
CA LYS A 188 -17.85 11.70 7.99
C LYS A 188 -18.28 10.24 8.12
N TYR A 189 -17.86 9.39 7.18
CA TYR A 189 -18.15 7.97 7.22
C TYR A 189 -17.54 7.29 8.46
N MET A 190 -16.29 7.62 8.81
CA MET A 190 -15.63 7.07 9.99
C MET A 190 -16.30 7.52 11.29
N ASP A 191 -16.64 8.77 11.41
CA ASP A 191 -17.33 9.32 12.60
C ASP A 191 -18.73 8.66 12.80
N GLU A 192 -19.42 8.34 11.71
CA GLU A 192 -20.77 7.73 11.76
C GLU A 192 -20.76 6.21 11.95
N ASN A 193 -19.75 5.51 11.43
CA ASN A 193 -19.78 4.04 11.33
C ASN A 193 -18.71 3.32 12.14
N ILE A 194 -17.64 3.99 12.52
CA ILE A 194 -16.56 3.41 13.30
C ILE A 194 -16.55 4.10 14.66
N LYS A 195 -17.16 3.45 15.66
CA LYS A 195 -16.95 3.85 17.05
C LYS A 195 -15.47 3.63 17.33
N THR A 196 -14.78 4.68 17.74
CA THR A 196 -13.42 4.64 18.21
C THR A 196 -13.35 3.70 19.41
N ASP A 197 -12.93 2.47 19.22
CA ASP A 197 -12.36 1.68 20.29
C ASP A 197 -11.01 2.35 20.61
N GLU A 198 -11.04 3.31 21.53
CA GLU A 198 -9.85 3.76 22.22
C GLU A 198 -9.40 2.60 23.09
N GLU A 199 -8.55 1.76 22.53
CA GLU A 199 -7.61 0.84 23.16
C GLU A 199 -7.23 -0.27 22.17
N ALA A 200 -6.33 0.05 21.24
CA ALA A 200 -5.62 -0.97 20.50
C ALA A 200 -4.19 -0.51 20.27
N ASP A 201 -3.36 -1.04 21.15
CA ASP A 201 -2.00 -1.51 20.96
C ASP A 201 -1.10 -0.69 19.99
N ASP A 202 -0.13 0.00 20.61
CA ASP A 202 1.03 0.65 19.98
C ASP A 202 1.94 -0.37 19.26
N GLY A 203 1.43 -0.97 18.21
CA GLY A 203 2.25 -1.73 17.28
C GLY A 203 3.18 -0.80 16.49
N GLU A 204 4.47 -0.93 16.75
CA GLU A 204 5.55 -0.15 16.15
C GLU A 204 5.49 -0.19 14.61
N PHE A 205 5.24 0.96 14.06
CA PHE A 205 4.81 1.22 12.71
C PHE A 205 5.97 1.25 11.71
N ILE A 206 5.87 0.49 10.63
CA ILE A 206 6.82 0.54 9.51
C ILE A 206 6.38 1.63 8.53
N THR A 207 6.90 2.84 8.68
CA THR A 207 6.78 3.87 7.65
C THR A 207 7.67 3.47 6.47
N VAL A 208 7.05 3.19 5.33
CA VAL A 208 7.78 3.14 4.06
C VAL A 208 8.05 4.59 3.66
N GLU A 209 9.28 5.04 3.84
CA GLU A 209 9.70 6.37 3.40
C GLU A 209 9.60 6.49 1.88
N ASP A 210 9.14 7.66 1.45
CA ASP A 210 9.09 8.09 0.07
C ASP A 210 10.44 7.85 -0.64
N THR A 211 10.44 6.95 -1.61
CA THR A 211 11.61 6.70 -2.47
C THR A 211 11.59 7.61 -3.71
N ASP A 212 11.08 8.83 -3.61
CA ASP A 212 11.14 9.80 -4.71
C ASP A 212 12.48 10.56 -4.79
N GLU A 213 13.51 10.10 -4.05
CA GLU A 213 14.85 10.68 -4.16
C GLU A 213 15.78 9.79 -5.00
N LEU A 214 15.90 10.13 -6.27
CA LEU A 214 17.13 9.85 -7.02
C LEU A 214 18.10 11.02 -6.83
N PRO A 215 19.30 10.81 -6.28
CA PRO A 215 20.40 11.73 -6.51
C PRO A 215 20.87 11.55 -7.95
N PHE A 216 20.66 12.58 -8.76
CA PHE A 216 21.20 12.83 -10.11
C PHE A 216 20.73 11.93 -11.24
#